data_9e1b7dd357b9e70aa5e8185ef68597a2
#
_entry.id   9e1b7dd357b9e70aa5e8185ef68597a2
#
_cell.length_a   1.000
_cell.length_b   1.000
_cell.length_c   1.000
_cell.angle_alpha   90.00
_cell.angle_beta   90.00
_cell.angle_gamma   90.00
#
_symmetry.space_group_name_H-M   'P 1'
#
loop_
_entity.id
_entity.type
_entity.pdbx_description
1 polymer ?
#
loop_
_entity_poly.entity_id
_entity_poly.type
_entity_poly.pdbx_seq_one_letter_code
_entity_poly.pdbx_strand_id
1 'polypeptide(L)'
;MNLEKDTSIFLMNEAYNRGYEVFSFGVNEVTYKSNNLYAECEKVNFPDPSLLSFTKENADLQNLKDFDYVINRVTPPFNKEYLYLTQLLDLSKIKCINPTQALREENEKLVILNFPELTPVTKVTNSLDEIKNMFDEGCKKIVIKPLDGMGGKSIFTLNESDKNINVIWETVTQNGRKHVMLQEYVDEAKEGDTRIVFINYEMLNKKVVRVPSADDFRGNLAAGAKYKVEDTTEFDKKIAKQIIPFLKKRNIYFAGADFLGEKLSEINITSPTCLQEIHKNTDLNPSKFFWDNIGNE
;
A
#
# COMPACT_ATOMS: atom_id res chain seq x y z
N MET A 1 -10.96 -10.90 9.33
CA MET A 1 -9.50 -10.87 9.26
C MET A 1 -9.00 -12.21 8.76
N ASN A 2 -8.10 -12.26 7.78
CA ASN A 2 -7.53 -13.52 7.29
C ASN A 2 -6.10 -13.65 7.83
N LEU A 3 -5.93 -14.46 8.89
CA LEU A 3 -4.65 -14.61 9.59
C LEU A 3 -3.50 -15.05 8.65
N GLU A 4 -3.83 -15.81 7.63
CA GLU A 4 -2.84 -16.37 6.71
C GLU A 4 -2.33 -15.40 5.63
N LYS A 5 -2.95 -14.22 5.53
CA LYS A 5 -2.59 -13.19 4.52
C LYS A 5 -2.27 -11.84 5.15
N ASP A 6 -2.55 -11.67 6.44
CA ASP A 6 -2.39 -10.37 7.12
C ASP A 6 -0.93 -10.11 7.46
N THR A 7 -0.33 -9.15 6.76
CA THR A 7 1.06 -8.71 7.00
C THR A 7 1.24 -8.08 8.37
N SER A 8 0.21 -7.42 8.95
CA SER A 8 0.33 -6.78 10.26
C SER A 8 0.49 -7.84 11.35
N ILE A 9 -0.30 -8.92 11.28
CA ILE A 9 -0.19 -10.05 12.21
C ILE A 9 1.18 -10.72 12.07
N PHE A 10 1.68 -10.87 10.86
CA PHE A 10 2.99 -11.48 10.63
C PHE A 10 4.14 -10.64 11.20
N LEU A 11 4.05 -9.30 11.08
CA LEU A 11 5.00 -8.39 11.71
C LEU A 11 4.89 -8.40 13.23
N MET A 12 3.68 -8.41 13.79
CA MET A 12 3.44 -8.48 15.24
C MET A 12 3.96 -9.79 15.85
N ASN A 13 3.74 -10.93 15.18
CA ASN A 13 4.24 -12.23 15.62
C ASN A 13 5.77 -12.25 15.70
N GLU A 14 6.48 -11.74 14.69
CA GLU A 14 7.94 -11.66 14.72
C GLU A 14 8.44 -10.72 15.82
N ALA A 15 7.78 -9.58 16.05
CA ALA A 15 8.10 -8.68 17.15
C ALA A 15 7.96 -9.38 18.50
N TYR A 16 6.86 -10.09 18.71
CA TYR A 16 6.59 -10.86 19.91
C TYR A 16 7.66 -11.95 20.13
N ASN A 17 8.06 -12.67 19.09
CA ASN A 17 9.10 -13.71 19.13
C ASN A 17 10.48 -13.15 19.51
N ARG A 18 10.71 -11.86 19.26
CA ARG A 18 11.93 -11.13 19.68
C ARG A 18 11.86 -10.60 21.09
N GLY A 19 10.74 -10.80 21.79
CA GLY A 19 10.54 -10.34 23.17
C GLY A 19 10.02 -8.91 23.28
N TYR A 20 9.56 -8.28 22.18
CA TYR A 20 8.85 -7.00 22.25
C TYR A 20 7.46 -7.19 22.84
N GLU A 21 7.02 -6.23 23.65
CA GLU A 21 5.63 -6.09 23.99
C GLU A 21 4.88 -5.48 22.81
N VAL A 22 3.84 -6.15 22.34
CA VAL A 22 3.09 -5.77 21.16
C VAL A 22 1.69 -5.28 21.55
N PHE A 23 1.32 -4.12 21.05
CA PHE A 23 0.01 -3.51 21.28
C PHE A 23 -0.65 -3.13 19.96
N SER A 24 -1.98 -3.06 19.94
CA SER A 24 -2.73 -2.58 18.80
C SER A 24 -3.79 -1.56 19.21
N PHE A 25 -3.99 -0.54 18.37
CA PHE A 25 -5.05 0.46 18.53
C PHE A 25 -5.58 0.91 17.16
N GLY A 26 -6.78 1.44 17.13
CA GLY A 26 -7.44 1.96 15.94
C GLY A 26 -7.28 3.46 15.76
N VAL A 27 -7.58 3.95 14.57
CA VAL A 27 -7.47 5.38 14.20
C VAL A 27 -8.28 6.30 15.13
N ASN A 28 -9.45 5.83 15.58
CA ASN A 28 -10.39 6.61 16.41
C ASN A 28 -10.18 6.42 17.92
N GLU A 29 -9.19 5.64 18.33
CA GLU A 29 -8.91 5.28 19.71
C GLU A 29 -7.82 6.15 20.34
N VAL A 30 -7.57 7.33 19.78
CA VAL A 30 -6.52 8.25 20.24
C VAL A 30 -7.09 9.49 20.93
N THR A 31 -6.40 9.96 21.96
CA THR A 31 -6.73 11.18 22.69
C THR A 31 -5.48 12.02 22.95
N TYR A 32 -5.47 13.28 22.47
CA TYR A 32 -4.39 14.22 22.78
C TYR A 32 -4.75 15.05 24.00
N LYS A 33 -3.93 14.96 25.04
CA LYS A 33 -4.07 15.76 26.27
C LYS A 33 -2.72 16.05 26.90
N SER A 34 -2.57 17.22 27.51
CA SER A 34 -1.36 17.60 28.26
C SER A 34 -0.05 17.37 27.50
N ASN A 35 -0.03 17.73 26.21
CA ASN A 35 1.10 17.57 25.30
C ASN A 35 1.54 16.10 25.03
N ASN A 36 0.68 15.15 25.31
CA ASN A 36 0.89 13.73 25.03
C ASN A 36 -0.26 13.14 24.22
N LEU A 37 0.05 12.19 23.38
CA LEU A 37 -0.93 11.38 22.66
C LEU A 37 -1.07 10.05 23.38
N TYR A 38 -2.28 9.72 23.74
CA TYR A 38 -2.68 8.45 24.35
C TYR A 38 -3.52 7.66 23.35
N ALA A 39 -3.47 6.36 23.46
CA ALA A 39 -4.38 5.47 22.74
C ALA A 39 -4.93 4.39 23.66
N GLU A 40 -6.17 3.97 23.41
CA GLU A 40 -6.72 2.75 24.01
C GLU A 40 -6.09 1.55 23.30
N CYS A 41 -5.08 0.95 23.93
CA CYS A 41 -4.28 -0.12 23.35
C CYS A 41 -4.67 -1.47 23.91
N GLU A 42 -4.91 -2.44 23.04
CA GLU A 42 -5.05 -3.85 23.39
C GLU A 42 -3.68 -4.53 23.31
N LYS A 43 -3.20 -5.14 24.38
CA LYS A 43 -1.97 -5.95 24.35
C LYS A 43 -2.23 -7.23 23.54
N VAL A 44 -1.33 -7.51 22.61
CA VAL A 44 -1.41 -8.65 21.70
C VAL A 44 -0.42 -9.73 22.13
N ASN A 45 -0.92 -10.93 22.36
CA ASN A 45 -0.10 -12.06 22.76
C ASN A 45 -0.23 -13.20 21.74
N PHE A 46 0.87 -13.89 21.47
CA PHE A 46 0.92 -15.07 20.63
C PHE A 46 1.22 -16.31 21.50
N PRO A 47 0.18 -17.02 22.00
CA PRO A 47 0.37 -18.17 22.91
C PRO A 47 1.21 -19.29 22.30
N ASP A 48 1.11 -19.48 21.00
CA ASP A 48 1.99 -20.35 20.23
C ASP A 48 2.68 -19.54 19.13
N PRO A 49 3.96 -19.20 19.31
CA PRO A 49 4.72 -18.40 18.33
C PRO A 49 4.88 -19.04 16.96
N SER A 50 4.71 -20.35 16.84
CA SER A 50 4.74 -21.06 15.56
C SER A 50 3.45 -20.85 14.73
N LEU A 51 2.39 -20.38 15.39
CA LEU A 51 1.10 -20.07 14.76
C LEU A 51 0.88 -18.56 14.73
N LEU A 52 0.13 -18.10 13.75
CA LEU A 52 -0.30 -16.70 13.67
C LEU A 52 -1.59 -16.42 14.46
N SER A 53 -2.01 -17.36 15.32
CA SER A 53 -3.11 -17.15 16.23
C SER A 53 -2.68 -16.28 17.40
N PHE A 54 -3.49 -15.30 17.75
CA PHE A 54 -3.19 -14.37 18.82
C PHE A 54 -4.42 -14.15 19.73
N THR A 55 -4.15 -13.66 20.93
CA THR A 55 -5.16 -13.16 21.86
C THR A 55 -4.93 -11.69 22.13
N LYS A 56 -5.96 -10.99 22.52
CA LYS A 56 -5.90 -9.59 22.97
C LYS A 56 -6.38 -9.49 24.41
N GLU A 57 -5.70 -8.68 25.16
CA GLU A 57 -6.15 -8.27 26.49
C GLU A 57 -7.14 -7.10 26.37
N ASN A 58 -7.83 -6.77 27.47
CA ASN A 58 -8.68 -5.58 27.50
C ASN A 58 -7.86 -4.34 27.17
N ALA A 59 -8.50 -3.43 26.45
CA ALA A 59 -7.86 -2.16 26.12
C ALA A 59 -7.56 -1.35 27.38
N ASP A 60 -6.38 -0.73 27.41
CA ASP A 60 -5.94 0.17 28.46
C ASP A 60 -5.33 1.42 27.84
N LEU A 61 -5.45 2.56 28.54
CA LEU A 61 -4.97 3.84 28.03
C LEU A 61 -3.46 3.94 28.19
N GLN A 62 -2.74 3.90 27.07
CA GLN A 62 -1.29 3.97 27.01
C GLN A 62 -0.81 5.31 26.45
N ASN A 63 0.29 5.84 26.98
CA ASN A 63 0.96 6.99 26.39
C ASN A 63 1.84 6.52 25.22
N LEU A 64 1.55 6.97 24.00
CA LEU A 64 2.28 6.50 22.80
C LEU A 64 3.76 6.91 22.78
N LYS A 65 4.20 7.83 23.64
CA LYS A 65 5.62 8.16 23.83
C LYS A 65 6.43 7.08 24.53
N ASP A 66 5.75 6.17 25.24
CA ASP A 66 6.41 5.11 25.99
C ASP A 66 6.75 3.91 25.10
N PHE A 67 6.33 3.95 23.82
CA PHE A 67 6.67 2.94 22.81
C PHE A 67 7.90 3.32 22.01
N ASP A 68 8.74 2.32 21.71
CA ASP A 68 9.92 2.51 20.84
C ASP A 68 9.49 2.90 19.39
N TYR A 69 8.41 2.28 18.89
CA TYR A 69 7.89 2.49 17.55
C TYR A 69 6.37 2.40 17.49
N VAL A 70 5.78 3.20 16.61
CA VAL A 70 4.41 3.00 16.11
C VAL A 70 4.50 2.56 14.65
N ILE A 71 4.12 1.31 14.38
CA ILE A 71 4.08 0.79 13.02
C ILE A 71 2.71 1.10 12.44
N ASN A 72 2.65 2.08 11.54
CA ASN A 72 1.40 2.48 10.93
C ASN A 72 0.97 1.45 9.87
N ARG A 73 -0.17 0.80 10.11
CA ARG A 73 -0.77 -0.20 9.23
C ARG A 73 -2.23 0.14 8.88
N VAL A 74 -2.59 1.42 8.99
CA VAL A 74 -3.92 1.88 8.60
C VAL A 74 -4.10 1.71 7.10
N THR A 75 -5.15 0.99 6.71
CA THR A 75 -5.46 0.77 5.30
C THR A 75 -6.10 2.01 4.67
N PRO A 76 -5.87 2.29 3.38
CA PRO A 76 -6.58 3.35 2.65
C PRO A 76 -8.12 3.17 2.74
N PRO A 77 -8.89 4.27 2.58
CA PRO A 77 -8.48 5.57 2.05
C PRO A 77 -7.77 6.43 3.09
N PHE A 78 -6.81 7.25 2.64
CA PHE A 78 -6.20 8.30 3.45
C PHE A 78 -7.22 9.44 3.60
N ASN A 79 -8.10 9.31 4.58
CA ASN A 79 -9.19 10.25 4.88
C ASN A 79 -8.78 11.28 5.93
N LYS A 80 -9.72 12.12 6.35
CA LYS A 80 -9.45 13.18 7.34
C LYS A 80 -9.03 12.61 8.70
N GLU A 81 -9.62 11.51 9.15
CA GLU A 81 -9.27 10.90 10.44
C GLU A 81 -7.86 10.34 10.40
N TYR A 82 -7.48 9.72 9.29
CA TYR A 82 -6.10 9.26 9.08
C TYR A 82 -5.12 10.46 9.06
N LEU A 83 -5.47 11.56 8.37
CA LEU A 83 -4.68 12.78 8.36
C LEU A 83 -4.50 13.31 9.79
N TYR A 84 -5.55 13.42 10.58
CA TYR A 84 -5.48 13.89 11.96
C TYR A 84 -4.62 13.00 12.84
N LEU A 85 -4.75 11.68 12.72
CA LEU A 85 -3.87 10.73 13.42
C LEU A 85 -2.39 11.03 13.11
N THR A 86 -2.03 11.18 11.83
CA THR A 86 -0.64 11.47 11.45
C THR A 86 -0.13 12.79 12.00
N GLN A 87 -0.98 13.81 12.08
CA GLN A 87 -0.62 15.11 12.67
C GLN A 87 -0.43 15.03 14.20
N LEU A 88 -1.30 14.27 14.88
CA LEU A 88 -1.19 14.06 16.34
C LEU A 88 0.06 13.27 16.72
N LEU A 89 0.42 12.25 15.91
CA LEU A 89 1.66 11.50 16.08
C LEU A 89 2.89 12.41 15.95
N ASP A 90 2.91 13.31 14.94
CA ASP A 90 4.00 14.28 14.76
C ASP A 90 4.11 15.27 15.90
N LEU A 91 2.97 15.87 16.30
CA LEU A 91 2.93 16.81 17.44
C LEU A 91 3.48 16.17 18.72
N SER A 92 3.29 14.87 18.87
CA SER A 92 3.77 14.11 20.02
C SER A 92 5.19 13.57 19.83
N LYS A 93 5.82 13.79 18.65
CA LYS A 93 7.18 13.33 18.30
C LYS A 93 7.33 11.81 18.45
N ILE A 94 6.32 11.07 18.06
CA ILE A 94 6.31 9.60 18.11
C ILE A 94 7.03 9.06 16.88
N LYS A 95 7.93 8.10 17.10
CA LYS A 95 8.68 7.46 16.00
C LYS A 95 7.76 6.49 15.25
N CYS A 96 7.41 6.86 14.01
CA CYS A 96 6.49 6.11 13.16
C CYS A 96 7.17 5.45 11.96
N ILE A 97 6.71 4.28 11.59
CA ILE A 97 7.04 3.55 10.37
C ILE A 97 5.74 3.23 9.61
N ASN A 98 5.57 3.71 8.37
CA ASN A 98 6.39 4.72 7.69
C ASN A 98 6.21 6.08 8.35
N PRO A 99 7.14 7.05 8.08
CA PRO A 99 7.02 8.41 8.62
C PRO A 99 5.69 9.05 8.24
N THR A 100 5.05 9.66 9.21
CA THR A 100 3.75 10.34 9.04
C THR A 100 3.79 11.44 7.99
N GLN A 101 4.93 12.12 7.84
CA GLN A 101 5.13 13.11 6.79
C GLN A 101 5.02 12.47 5.40
N ALA A 102 5.70 11.34 5.16
CA ALA A 102 5.64 10.64 3.88
C ALA A 102 4.20 10.17 3.58
N LEU A 103 3.47 9.67 4.59
CA LEU A 103 2.07 9.25 4.44
C LEU A 103 1.14 10.38 4.04
N ARG A 104 1.42 11.63 4.46
CA ARG A 104 0.64 12.81 4.09
C ARG A 104 1.01 13.40 2.74
N GLU A 105 2.29 13.37 2.40
CA GLU A 105 2.80 14.04 1.20
C GLU A 105 2.70 13.16 -0.05
N GLU A 106 2.72 11.84 0.11
CA GLU A 106 2.76 10.91 -1.00
C GLU A 106 1.45 10.13 -1.13
N ASN A 107 0.71 10.39 -2.19
CA ASN A 107 -0.43 9.55 -2.57
C ASN A 107 0.08 8.33 -3.37
N GLU A 108 -0.35 7.12 -3.01
CA GLU A 108 0.12 5.84 -3.56
C GLU A 108 -0.02 5.71 -5.08
N LYS A 109 -0.96 6.45 -5.68
CA LYS A 109 -1.14 6.50 -7.15
C LYS A 109 -0.39 7.67 -7.78
N LEU A 110 -0.45 8.86 -7.17
CA LEU A 110 0.22 10.04 -7.74
C LEU A 110 1.75 9.93 -7.70
N VAL A 111 2.28 9.19 -6.73
CA VAL A 111 3.74 9.00 -6.58
C VAL A 111 4.42 8.46 -7.84
N ILE A 112 3.70 7.67 -8.66
CA ILE A 112 4.26 7.12 -9.91
C ILE A 112 4.63 8.20 -10.92
N LEU A 113 4.03 9.39 -10.84
CA LEU A 113 4.35 10.52 -11.73
C LEU A 113 5.78 11.06 -11.53
N ASN A 114 6.46 10.66 -10.44
CA ASN A 114 7.89 10.89 -10.28
C ASN A 114 8.75 9.97 -11.18
N PHE A 115 8.14 8.98 -11.87
CA PHE A 115 8.82 7.98 -12.69
C PHE A 115 8.18 7.89 -14.09
N PRO A 116 8.19 8.97 -14.88
CA PRO A 116 7.46 9.04 -16.15
C PRO A 116 7.87 7.95 -17.15
N GLU A 117 9.13 7.52 -17.13
CA GLU A 117 9.64 6.46 -18.01
C GLU A 117 9.08 5.05 -17.64
N LEU A 118 8.68 4.87 -16.39
CA LEU A 118 8.14 3.61 -15.90
C LEU A 118 6.61 3.56 -15.95
N THR A 119 5.94 4.72 -16.10
CA THR A 119 4.47 4.77 -16.08
C THR A 119 3.88 4.62 -17.48
N PRO A 120 2.65 4.08 -17.63
CA PRO A 120 1.91 4.23 -18.87
C PRO A 120 1.52 5.69 -19.08
N VAL A 121 1.04 6.05 -20.28
CA VAL A 121 0.48 7.39 -20.50
C VAL A 121 -0.56 7.67 -19.43
N THR A 122 -0.36 8.75 -18.67
CA THR A 122 -1.15 9.06 -17.47
C THR A 122 -1.57 10.52 -17.45
N LYS A 123 -2.84 10.77 -17.18
CA LYS A 123 -3.38 12.11 -16.87
C LYS A 123 -4.08 12.07 -15.51
N VAL A 124 -4.02 13.18 -14.78
CA VAL A 124 -4.77 13.36 -13.54
C VAL A 124 -5.67 14.57 -13.74
N THR A 125 -6.98 14.34 -13.71
CA THR A 125 -7.96 15.36 -14.10
C THR A 125 -9.31 15.11 -13.43
N ASN A 126 -10.16 16.12 -13.47
CA ASN A 126 -11.59 16.04 -13.20
C ASN A 126 -12.42 16.50 -14.43
N SER A 127 -11.78 16.69 -15.60
CA SER A 127 -12.44 17.04 -16.85
C SER A 127 -12.80 15.79 -17.66
N LEU A 128 -14.05 15.75 -18.13
CA LEU A 128 -14.51 14.70 -19.04
C LEU A 128 -13.79 14.74 -20.40
N ASP A 129 -13.45 15.94 -20.88
CA ASP A 129 -12.81 16.13 -22.19
C ASP A 129 -11.44 15.43 -22.28
N GLU A 130 -10.75 15.27 -21.15
CA GLU A 130 -9.45 14.60 -21.14
C GLU A 130 -9.54 13.11 -21.48
N ILE A 131 -10.68 12.46 -21.28
CA ILE A 131 -10.91 11.08 -21.73
C ILE A 131 -10.90 11.05 -23.27
N LYS A 132 -11.60 11.99 -23.92
CA LYS A 132 -11.62 12.10 -25.38
C LYS A 132 -10.22 12.45 -25.90
N ASN A 133 -9.55 13.42 -25.28
CA ASN A 133 -8.20 13.81 -25.67
C ASN A 133 -7.23 12.62 -25.65
N MET A 134 -7.32 11.70 -24.66
CA MET A 134 -6.48 10.51 -24.65
C MET A 134 -6.76 9.56 -25.82
N PHE A 135 -8.02 9.40 -26.23
CA PHE A 135 -8.35 8.61 -27.44
C PHE A 135 -7.82 9.29 -28.69
N ASP A 136 -8.01 10.61 -28.84
CA ASP A 136 -7.48 11.40 -29.96
C ASP A 136 -5.94 11.36 -30.04
N GLU A 137 -5.26 11.24 -28.90
CA GLU A 137 -3.79 11.05 -28.76
C GLU A 137 -3.34 9.62 -29.08
N GLY A 138 -4.26 8.69 -29.34
CA GLY A 138 -3.97 7.33 -29.81
C GLY A 138 -4.12 6.21 -28.76
N CYS A 139 -4.55 6.50 -27.54
CA CYS A 139 -4.87 5.46 -26.58
C CYS A 139 -6.09 4.64 -27.07
N LYS A 140 -5.93 3.33 -27.19
CA LYS A 140 -7.03 2.45 -27.65
C LYS A 140 -8.01 2.10 -26.55
N LYS A 141 -7.54 2.05 -25.33
CA LYS A 141 -8.29 1.71 -24.13
C LYS A 141 -7.70 2.44 -22.93
N ILE A 142 -8.55 2.95 -22.06
CA ILE A 142 -8.16 3.77 -20.90
C ILE A 142 -8.65 3.10 -19.63
N VAL A 143 -7.90 3.24 -18.55
CA VAL A 143 -8.33 2.92 -17.18
C VAL A 143 -8.62 4.22 -16.46
N ILE A 144 -9.80 4.35 -15.86
CA ILE A 144 -10.14 5.42 -14.92
C ILE A 144 -10.15 4.87 -13.50
N LYS A 145 -9.45 5.53 -12.59
CA LYS A 145 -9.36 5.10 -11.19
C LYS A 145 -9.35 6.29 -10.22
N PRO A 146 -10.04 6.18 -9.06
CA PRO A 146 -9.99 7.21 -8.02
C PRO A 146 -8.59 7.25 -7.39
N LEU A 147 -8.16 8.43 -6.93
CA LEU A 147 -6.85 8.62 -6.31
C LEU A 147 -6.79 8.04 -4.88
N ASP A 148 -7.91 8.01 -4.18
CA ASP A 148 -8.06 7.58 -2.78
C ASP A 148 -8.64 6.16 -2.63
N GLY A 149 -8.79 5.44 -3.74
CA GLY A 149 -9.33 4.07 -3.74
C GLY A 149 -8.26 3.00 -3.47
N MET A 150 -8.69 1.87 -2.90
CA MET A 150 -7.87 0.68 -2.68
C MET A 150 -8.58 -0.59 -3.18
N GLY A 151 -7.82 -1.66 -3.38
CA GLY A 151 -8.38 -2.98 -3.65
C GLY A 151 -9.10 -3.07 -5.01
N GLY A 152 -8.77 -2.23 -5.96
CA GLY A 152 -9.40 -2.21 -7.28
C GLY A 152 -10.85 -1.68 -7.29
N LYS A 153 -11.34 -1.11 -6.18
CA LYS A 153 -12.71 -0.55 -6.12
C LYS A 153 -12.82 0.67 -7.01
N SER A 154 -13.94 0.75 -7.74
CA SER A 154 -14.27 1.88 -8.65
C SER A 154 -13.22 2.12 -9.74
N ILE A 155 -12.52 1.08 -10.16
CA ILE A 155 -11.66 1.09 -11.34
C ILE A 155 -12.49 0.59 -12.53
N PHE A 156 -12.49 1.35 -13.62
CA PHE A 156 -13.19 0.99 -14.85
C PHE A 156 -12.25 1.07 -16.04
N THR A 157 -12.52 0.24 -17.04
CA THR A 157 -11.89 0.36 -18.36
C THR A 157 -12.85 1.04 -19.31
N LEU A 158 -12.33 1.90 -20.17
CA LEU A 158 -13.08 2.67 -21.16
C LEU A 158 -12.54 2.40 -22.55
N ASN A 159 -13.41 2.14 -23.51
CA ASN A 159 -13.12 2.17 -24.93
C ASN A 159 -13.83 3.38 -25.55
N GLU A 160 -13.36 3.90 -26.66
CA GLU A 160 -13.92 5.09 -27.31
C GLU A 160 -15.41 4.94 -27.62
N SER A 161 -15.86 3.71 -27.96
CA SER A 161 -17.26 3.41 -28.32
C SER A 161 -18.19 3.16 -27.12
N ASP A 162 -17.67 3.22 -25.89
CA ASP A 162 -18.49 2.91 -24.70
C ASP A 162 -19.52 4.01 -24.44
N LYS A 163 -20.80 3.62 -24.42
CA LYS A 163 -21.92 4.55 -24.17
C LYS A 163 -22.01 5.04 -22.73
N ASN A 164 -21.32 4.39 -21.81
CA ASN A 164 -21.38 4.66 -20.36
C ASN A 164 -20.25 5.58 -19.87
N ILE A 165 -19.41 6.13 -20.75
CA ILE A 165 -18.26 6.98 -20.36
C ILE A 165 -18.69 8.11 -19.42
N ASN A 166 -19.77 8.83 -19.78
CA ASN A 166 -20.27 9.96 -18.98
C ASN A 166 -20.71 9.50 -17.58
N VAL A 167 -21.47 8.41 -17.49
CA VAL A 167 -21.99 7.86 -16.22
C VAL A 167 -20.83 7.38 -15.33
N ILE A 168 -19.83 6.72 -15.91
CA ILE A 168 -18.63 6.28 -15.20
C ILE A 168 -17.88 7.50 -14.68
N TRP A 169 -17.64 8.49 -15.54
CA TRP A 169 -16.96 9.73 -15.16
C TRP A 169 -17.72 10.46 -14.03
N GLU A 170 -19.04 10.67 -14.16
CA GLU A 170 -19.88 11.28 -13.12
C GLU A 170 -19.75 10.56 -11.79
N THR A 171 -19.77 9.23 -11.82
CA THR A 171 -19.68 8.38 -10.63
C THR A 171 -18.30 8.51 -9.96
N VAL A 172 -17.22 8.32 -10.71
CA VAL A 172 -15.86 8.26 -10.15
C VAL A 172 -15.38 9.65 -9.72
N THR A 173 -15.71 10.70 -10.49
CA THR A 173 -15.35 12.08 -10.17
C THR A 173 -16.34 12.78 -9.23
N GLN A 174 -17.45 12.14 -8.87
CA GLN A 174 -18.56 12.79 -8.16
C GLN A 174 -19.02 14.07 -8.87
N ASN A 175 -19.35 13.93 -10.15
CA ASN A 175 -19.73 15.03 -11.05
C ASN A 175 -18.63 16.11 -11.18
N GLY A 176 -17.39 15.73 -11.44
CA GLY A 176 -16.26 16.62 -11.65
C GLY A 176 -15.70 17.29 -10.39
N ARG A 177 -16.16 16.91 -9.20
CA ARG A 177 -15.67 17.46 -7.93
C ARG A 177 -14.38 16.82 -7.43
N LYS A 178 -14.07 15.60 -7.88
CA LYS A 178 -12.86 14.87 -7.50
C LYS A 178 -11.97 14.62 -8.71
N HIS A 179 -10.68 14.79 -8.52
CA HIS A 179 -9.69 14.34 -9.50
C HIS A 179 -9.63 12.82 -9.53
N VAL A 180 -9.39 12.31 -10.72
CA VAL A 180 -9.18 10.89 -11.02
C VAL A 180 -7.90 10.71 -11.83
N MET A 181 -7.36 9.51 -11.83
CA MET A 181 -6.27 9.14 -12.72
C MET A 181 -6.84 8.42 -13.93
N LEU A 182 -6.48 8.92 -15.11
CA LEU A 182 -6.69 8.26 -16.39
C LEU A 182 -5.35 7.67 -16.81
N GLN A 183 -5.34 6.40 -17.18
CA GLN A 183 -4.14 5.73 -17.68
C GLN A 183 -4.43 4.94 -18.93
N GLU A 184 -3.47 4.90 -19.84
CA GLU A 184 -3.51 3.93 -20.93
C GLU A 184 -3.56 2.51 -20.34
N TYR A 185 -4.43 1.69 -20.91
CA TYR A 185 -4.57 0.29 -20.49
C TYR A 185 -3.33 -0.51 -20.92
N VAL A 186 -2.73 -1.18 -19.97
CA VAL A 186 -1.58 -2.06 -20.17
C VAL A 186 -2.10 -3.47 -20.42
N ASP A 187 -1.86 -4.03 -21.60
CA ASP A 187 -2.42 -5.33 -21.99
C ASP A 187 -1.91 -6.49 -21.12
N GLU A 188 -0.68 -6.39 -20.61
CA GLU A 188 -0.05 -7.35 -19.70
C GLU A 188 -0.77 -7.46 -18.35
N ALA A 189 -1.66 -6.53 -18.02
CA ALA A 189 -2.52 -6.63 -16.83
C ALA A 189 -3.37 -7.92 -16.82
N LYS A 190 -3.63 -8.52 -17.99
CA LYS A 190 -4.31 -9.81 -18.11
C LYS A 190 -3.48 -10.98 -17.56
N GLU A 191 -2.15 -10.86 -17.60
CA GLU A 191 -1.20 -11.86 -17.10
C GLU A 191 -1.00 -11.75 -15.58
N GLY A 192 -1.44 -10.65 -15.01
CA GLY A 192 -1.36 -10.33 -13.58
C GLY A 192 -0.65 -9.03 -13.29
N ASP A 193 -0.71 -8.63 -12.04
CA ASP A 193 0.10 -7.55 -11.52
C ASP A 193 1.24 -8.10 -10.63
N THR A 194 2.38 -7.44 -10.66
CA THR A 194 3.59 -7.86 -9.94
C THR A 194 3.82 -6.90 -8.79
N ARG A 195 3.84 -7.40 -7.55
CA ARG A 195 4.28 -6.66 -6.37
C ARG A 195 5.74 -6.92 -6.07
N ILE A 196 6.54 -5.86 -6.09
CA ILE A 196 7.92 -5.82 -5.60
C ILE A 196 7.92 -5.14 -4.23
N VAL A 197 8.51 -5.78 -3.22
CA VAL A 197 8.54 -5.29 -1.84
C VAL A 197 9.90 -4.67 -1.54
N PHE A 198 9.86 -3.51 -0.89
CA PHE A 198 11.02 -2.78 -0.38
C PHE A 198 10.92 -2.68 1.14
N ILE A 199 12.00 -3.01 1.84
CA ILE A 199 12.16 -2.87 3.29
C ILE A 199 13.53 -2.26 3.53
N ASN A 200 13.62 -1.22 4.36
CA ASN A 200 14.87 -0.52 4.65
C ASN A 200 15.64 -0.11 3.39
N TYR A 201 14.91 0.40 2.39
CA TYR A 201 15.48 0.84 1.10
C TYR A 201 16.17 -0.28 0.31
N GLU A 202 15.86 -1.51 0.59
CA GLU A 202 16.32 -2.68 -0.15
C GLU A 202 15.14 -3.40 -0.79
N MET A 203 15.30 -3.80 -2.03
CA MET A 203 14.35 -4.65 -2.74
C MET A 203 14.52 -6.10 -2.28
N LEU A 204 13.44 -6.75 -1.86
CA LEU A 204 13.49 -8.19 -1.63
C LEU A 204 13.80 -8.92 -2.94
N ASN A 205 14.54 -10.01 -2.86
CA ASN A 205 14.90 -10.84 -4.03
C ASN A 205 13.77 -11.74 -4.53
N LYS A 206 12.59 -11.61 -3.95
CA LYS A 206 11.35 -12.32 -4.33
C LYS A 206 10.25 -11.30 -4.62
N LYS A 207 9.41 -11.60 -5.60
CA LYS A 207 8.24 -10.81 -5.99
C LYS A 207 6.99 -11.66 -6.00
N VAL A 208 5.84 -11.04 -5.86
CA VAL A 208 4.53 -11.72 -5.90
C VAL A 208 3.80 -11.31 -7.16
N VAL A 209 3.50 -12.27 -8.01
CA VAL A 209 2.65 -12.07 -9.20
C VAL A 209 1.25 -12.51 -8.85
N ARG A 210 0.29 -11.57 -8.94
CA ARG A 210 -1.12 -11.76 -8.59
C ARG A 210 -1.92 -11.88 -9.88
N VAL A 211 -2.45 -13.05 -10.15
CA VAL A 211 -3.16 -13.35 -11.40
C VAL A 211 -4.66 -13.17 -11.20
N PRO A 212 -5.33 -12.30 -11.97
CA PRO A 212 -6.77 -12.11 -11.90
C PRO A 212 -7.52 -13.43 -12.11
N SER A 213 -8.73 -13.54 -11.55
CA SER A 213 -9.65 -14.62 -11.89
C SER A 213 -10.20 -14.43 -13.31
N ALA A 214 -10.74 -15.48 -13.92
CA ALA A 214 -11.30 -15.39 -15.26
C ALA A 214 -12.45 -14.35 -15.39
N ASP A 215 -13.13 -14.08 -14.29
CA ASP A 215 -14.31 -13.20 -14.24
C ASP A 215 -14.02 -11.77 -13.73
N ASP A 216 -12.75 -11.47 -13.38
CA ASP A 216 -12.37 -10.16 -12.84
C ASP A 216 -10.99 -9.73 -13.37
N PHE A 217 -10.87 -8.54 -13.93
CA PHE A 217 -9.60 -8.01 -14.44
C PHE A 217 -8.66 -7.52 -13.32
N ARG A 218 -9.11 -7.52 -12.05
CA ARG A 218 -8.33 -7.03 -10.91
C ARG A 218 -7.44 -8.10 -10.32
N GLY A 219 -6.14 -7.84 -10.24
CA GLY A 219 -5.14 -8.73 -9.63
C GLY A 219 -5.13 -8.73 -8.08
N ASN A 220 -6.14 -8.12 -7.44
CA ASN A 220 -6.14 -7.98 -5.99
C ASN A 220 -6.44 -9.31 -5.26
N LEU A 221 -5.54 -9.74 -4.35
CA LEU A 221 -5.70 -10.95 -3.55
C LEU A 221 -6.95 -10.94 -2.66
N ALA A 222 -7.40 -9.75 -2.23
CA ALA A 222 -8.64 -9.61 -1.48
C ALA A 222 -9.90 -9.91 -2.33
N ALA A 223 -9.80 -9.80 -3.65
CA ALA A 223 -10.85 -10.14 -4.61
C ALA A 223 -10.79 -11.62 -5.07
N GLY A 224 -9.91 -12.45 -4.49
CA GLY A 224 -9.81 -13.88 -4.80
C GLY A 224 -8.80 -14.22 -5.91
N ALA A 225 -7.94 -13.29 -6.32
CA ALA A 225 -6.86 -13.57 -7.26
C ALA A 225 -5.94 -14.68 -6.74
N LYS A 226 -5.42 -15.50 -7.65
CA LYS A 226 -4.33 -16.44 -7.36
C LYS A 226 -3.01 -15.68 -7.35
N TYR A 227 -2.00 -16.27 -6.72
CA TYR A 227 -0.66 -15.67 -6.74
C TYR A 227 0.41 -16.74 -6.93
N LYS A 228 1.56 -16.30 -7.40
CA LYS A 228 2.81 -17.07 -7.43
C LYS A 228 3.94 -16.18 -6.91
N VAL A 229 4.96 -16.80 -6.34
CA VAL A 229 6.17 -16.11 -5.90
C VAL A 229 7.30 -16.49 -6.84
N GLU A 230 8.01 -15.47 -7.32
CA GLU A 230 9.10 -15.63 -8.29
C GLU A 230 10.36 -14.89 -7.80
N ASP A 231 11.51 -15.27 -8.37
CA ASP A 231 12.73 -14.49 -8.20
C ASP A 231 12.62 -13.16 -8.93
N THR A 232 13.22 -12.10 -8.35
CA THR A 232 13.36 -10.84 -9.06
C THR A 232 14.34 -10.95 -10.20
N THR A 233 14.03 -10.27 -11.30
CA THR A 233 14.81 -10.28 -12.54
C THR A 233 15.83 -9.12 -12.56
N GLU A 234 16.71 -9.10 -13.57
CA GLU A 234 17.59 -7.93 -13.80
C GLU A 234 16.80 -6.67 -14.15
N PHE A 235 15.64 -6.81 -14.78
CA PHE A 235 14.72 -5.70 -15.01
C PHE A 235 14.19 -5.13 -13.69
N ASP A 236 13.74 -5.98 -12.77
CA ASP A 236 13.26 -5.56 -11.45
C ASP A 236 14.37 -4.82 -10.66
N LYS A 237 15.62 -5.29 -10.75
CA LYS A 237 16.79 -4.63 -10.14
C LYS A 237 17.07 -3.26 -10.75
N LYS A 238 16.89 -3.12 -12.08
CA LYS A 238 17.05 -1.83 -12.77
C LYS A 238 16.00 -0.82 -12.31
N ILE A 239 14.76 -1.27 -12.15
CA ILE A 239 13.67 -0.44 -11.62
C ILE A 239 13.93 -0.04 -10.16
N ALA A 240 14.35 -0.98 -9.33
CA ALA A 240 14.67 -0.72 -7.93
C ALA A 240 15.71 0.39 -7.77
N LYS A 241 16.73 0.45 -8.65
CA LYS A 241 17.72 1.54 -8.65
C LYS A 241 17.11 2.92 -8.89
N GLN A 242 15.95 3.03 -9.52
CA GLN A 242 15.24 4.29 -9.72
C GLN A 242 14.32 4.61 -8.53
N ILE A 243 13.65 3.61 -7.95
CA ILE A 243 12.69 3.79 -6.86
C ILE A 243 13.39 4.02 -5.51
N ILE A 244 14.47 3.29 -5.20
CA ILE A 244 15.18 3.37 -3.91
C ILE A 244 15.62 4.80 -3.54
N PRO A 245 16.19 5.63 -4.44
CA PRO A 245 16.53 7.02 -4.10
C PRO A 245 15.35 7.85 -3.66
N PHE A 246 14.17 7.63 -4.26
CA PHE A 246 12.92 8.27 -3.85
C PHE A 246 12.51 7.82 -2.44
N LEU A 247 12.49 6.51 -2.18
CA LEU A 247 12.16 5.98 -0.85
C LEU A 247 13.09 6.52 0.22
N LYS A 248 14.40 6.58 -0.05
CA LYS A 248 15.40 7.16 0.86
C LYS A 248 15.15 8.64 1.13
N LYS A 249 14.90 9.43 0.09
CA LYS A 249 14.61 10.87 0.22
C LYS A 249 13.39 11.16 1.09
N ARG A 250 12.42 10.25 1.12
CA ARG A 250 11.16 10.35 1.87
C ARG A 250 11.18 9.55 3.17
N ASN A 251 12.27 8.91 3.50
CA ASN A 251 12.42 8.00 4.64
C ASN A 251 11.34 6.90 4.67
N ILE A 252 10.88 6.44 3.50
CA ILE A 252 9.87 5.38 3.38
C ILE A 252 10.56 4.03 3.60
N TYR A 253 10.43 3.50 4.80
CA TYR A 253 11.07 2.27 5.23
C TYR A 253 10.46 1.02 4.61
N PHE A 254 9.13 0.99 4.44
CA PHE A 254 8.38 -0.15 3.95
C PHE A 254 7.44 0.24 2.81
N ALA A 255 7.65 -0.33 1.63
CA ALA A 255 6.84 -0.05 0.45
C ALA A 255 6.58 -1.30 -0.39
N GLY A 256 5.51 -1.27 -1.17
CA GLY A 256 5.20 -2.25 -2.20
C GLY A 256 4.92 -1.55 -3.52
N ALA A 257 5.75 -1.76 -4.54
CA ALA A 257 5.53 -1.22 -5.88
C ALA A 257 4.82 -2.25 -6.76
N ASP A 258 3.76 -1.82 -7.43
CA ASP A 258 2.92 -2.67 -8.29
C ASP A 258 3.15 -2.35 -9.77
N PHE A 259 3.37 -3.40 -10.54
CA PHE A 259 3.67 -3.32 -11.97
C PHE A 259 2.68 -4.15 -12.78
N LEU A 260 2.30 -3.61 -13.93
CA LEU A 260 1.56 -4.29 -14.99
C LEU A 260 2.54 -4.49 -16.16
N GLY A 261 3.01 -5.72 -16.38
CA GLY A 261 4.18 -5.93 -17.23
C GLY A 261 5.37 -5.12 -16.72
N GLU A 262 5.88 -4.22 -17.54
CA GLU A 262 7.01 -3.33 -17.21
C GLU A 262 6.55 -1.95 -16.71
N LYS A 263 5.26 -1.69 -16.55
CA LYS A 263 4.71 -0.38 -16.21
C LYS A 263 4.32 -0.28 -14.73
N LEU A 264 4.85 0.73 -14.06
CA LEU A 264 4.55 1.06 -12.67
C LEU A 264 3.12 1.59 -12.55
N SER A 265 2.32 0.97 -11.72
CA SER A 265 0.90 1.29 -11.50
C SER A 265 0.62 2.04 -10.19
N GLU A 266 1.31 1.68 -9.10
CA GLU A 266 1.23 2.36 -7.79
C GLU A 266 2.42 2.00 -6.91
N ILE A 267 2.69 2.83 -5.88
CA ILE A 267 3.63 2.51 -4.79
C ILE A 267 2.87 2.60 -3.48
N ASN A 268 2.63 1.44 -2.87
CA ASN A 268 1.89 1.31 -1.61
C ASN A 268 2.82 1.60 -0.44
N ILE A 269 2.49 2.59 0.39
CA ILE A 269 3.30 3.02 1.54
C ILE A 269 2.51 3.05 2.86
N THR A 270 1.18 2.97 2.81
CA THR A 270 0.32 2.99 4.01
C THR A 270 0.31 1.63 4.70
N SER A 271 -0.10 0.59 3.98
CA SER A 271 -0.16 -0.77 4.51
C SER A 271 0.27 -1.81 3.48
N PRO A 272 1.54 -1.80 3.00
CA PRO A 272 2.04 -2.79 2.05
C PRO A 272 1.82 -4.22 2.54
N THR A 273 1.50 -5.13 1.63
CA THR A 273 1.20 -6.55 1.91
C THR A 273 2.12 -7.49 1.15
N CYS A 274 1.82 -8.78 1.17
CA CYS A 274 2.52 -9.88 0.48
C CYS A 274 3.73 -10.44 1.22
N LEU A 275 3.98 -10.08 2.48
CA LEU A 275 5.10 -10.67 3.23
C LEU A 275 4.86 -12.15 3.56
N GLN A 276 3.63 -12.53 3.91
CA GLN A 276 3.29 -13.93 4.20
C GLN A 276 3.33 -14.79 2.95
N GLU A 277 2.87 -14.26 1.81
CA GLU A 277 2.91 -14.94 0.54
C GLU A 277 4.36 -15.29 0.15
N ILE A 278 5.29 -14.37 0.33
CA ILE A 278 6.72 -14.61 0.11
C ILE A 278 7.24 -15.67 1.08
N HIS A 279 6.96 -15.51 2.38
CA HIS A 279 7.46 -16.44 3.40
C HIS A 279 6.98 -17.88 3.21
N LYS A 280 5.71 -18.08 2.89
CA LYS A 280 5.10 -19.41 2.70
C LYS A 280 5.63 -20.17 1.48
N ASN A 281 6.18 -19.45 0.51
CA ASN A 281 6.60 -20.04 -0.77
C ASN A 281 8.13 -20.02 -0.97
N THR A 282 8.87 -19.54 0.02
CA THR A 282 10.34 -19.42 -0.07
C THR A 282 10.98 -19.58 1.32
N ASP A 283 12.30 -19.71 1.37
CA ASP A 283 13.07 -19.72 2.63
C ASP A 283 13.29 -18.31 3.21
N LEU A 284 12.79 -17.26 2.52
CA LEU A 284 12.91 -15.88 3.00
C LEU A 284 11.87 -15.60 4.08
N ASN A 285 12.30 -14.99 5.18
CA ASN A 285 11.40 -14.42 6.17
C ASN A 285 11.43 -12.88 6.10
N PRO A 286 10.52 -12.24 5.36
CA PRO A 286 10.50 -10.79 5.21
C PRO A 286 10.18 -10.05 6.52
N SER A 287 9.46 -10.67 7.46
CA SER A 287 9.17 -10.07 8.76
C SER A 287 10.44 -10.00 9.62
N LYS A 288 11.25 -11.07 9.58
CA LYS A 288 12.57 -11.07 10.24
C LYS A 288 13.46 -9.97 9.64
N PHE A 289 13.50 -9.87 8.30
CA PHE A 289 14.27 -8.83 7.61
C PHE A 289 13.82 -7.42 8.01
N PHE A 290 12.49 -7.20 8.15
CA PHE A 290 11.93 -5.93 8.61
C PHE A 290 12.48 -5.54 9.99
N TRP A 291 12.44 -6.48 10.96
CA TRP A 291 12.83 -6.20 12.33
C TRP A 291 14.35 -6.20 12.54
N ASP A 292 15.14 -6.93 11.73
CA ASP A 292 16.61 -6.91 11.79
C ASP A 292 17.19 -5.55 11.41
N ASN A 293 16.45 -4.77 10.61
CA ASN A 293 16.89 -3.49 10.06
C ASN A 293 16.24 -2.27 10.73
N ILE A 294 15.26 -2.48 11.62
CA ILE A 294 14.61 -1.39 12.34
C ILE A 294 15.60 -0.76 13.33
N GLY A 295 15.72 0.55 13.32
CA GLY A 295 16.64 1.27 14.24
C GLY A 295 18.08 1.42 13.76
N ASN A 296 18.41 0.97 12.56
CA ASN A 296 19.71 1.20 11.90
C ASN A 296 19.69 2.50 11.05
N GLU A 297 18.85 3.47 11.40
CA GLU A 297 18.73 4.77 10.74
C GLU A 297 19.77 5.78 11.21
#